data_46f3f3b1a1cd19ce75af568e5c9c660f
#
_entry.id   46f3f3b1a1cd19ce75af568e5c9c660f
#
_cell.length_a   1.000
_cell.length_b   1.000
_cell.length_c   1.000
_cell.angle_alpha   90.00
_cell.angle_beta   90.00
_cell.angle_gamma   90.00
#
_symmetry.space_group_name_H-M   'P 1'
#
loop_
_entity.id
_entity.type
_entity.pdbx_description
1 polymer ?
#
loop_
_entity_poly.entity_id
_entity_poly.type
_entity_poly.pdbx_seq_one_letter_code
_entity_poly.pdbx_strand_id
1 'polypeptide(L)'
;MIIKTIKLQNFRIHEKYKLNCQKKTSLIVGENGCGKTSVLEAIYIMLQGKSFRAVDREIIQRGRKFYRIELEYQNGEKNIMVYDGVRKNFIIKDRKFVRLPKKNRYPVILFKPDDLNLIGASPVRRRDYFDKFFSQLDQNYNNSLLKYNKVLKQRNELLKQDYVKKELIFSWDILLAQYGVDLILKRKKYITEIN
;
A
#
# COMPACT_ATOMS: atom_id res chain seq x y z
N MET A 1 -0.59 -12.98 12.63
CA MET A 1 -1.99 -12.56 12.87
C MET A 1 -2.83 -13.18 11.76
N ILE A 2 -3.90 -13.92 12.09
CA ILE A 2 -4.73 -14.62 11.11
C ILE A 2 -6.13 -13.99 11.13
N ILE A 3 -6.62 -13.62 9.96
CA ILE A 3 -7.97 -13.07 9.77
C ILE A 3 -8.95 -14.23 9.92
N LYS A 4 -9.94 -14.08 10.79
CA LYS A 4 -11.04 -15.02 11.01
C LYS A 4 -12.24 -14.69 10.14
N THR A 5 -12.61 -13.40 10.13
CA THR A 5 -13.81 -12.94 9.41
C THR A 5 -13.56 -11.56 8.80
N ILE A 6 -14.05 -11.36 7.59
CA ILE A 6 -14.18 -10.05 6.97
C ILE A 6 -15.65 -9.74 6.74
N LYS A 7 -16.08 -8.52 7.09
CA LYS A 7 -17.40 -7.98 6.77
C LYS A 7 -17.26 -6.69 5.99
N LEU A 8 -18.05 -6.57 4.94
CA LEU A 8 -18.12 -5.40 4.07
C LEU A 8 -19.52 -4.84 4.08
N GLN A 9 -19.63 -3.52 4.03
CA GLN A 9 -20.89 -2.80 3.87
C GLN A 9 -20.71 -1.65 2.90
N ASN A 10 -21.57 -1.57 1.89
CA ASN A 10 -21.57 -0.55 0.83
C ASN A 10 -20.20 -0.43 0.12
N PHE A 11 -19.52 -1.54 -0.06
CA PHE A 11 -18.16 -1.61 -0.58
C PHE A 11 -18.14 -2.15 -2.00
N ARG A 12 -17.84 -1.32 -2.99
CA ARG A 12 -17.91 -1.72 -4.41
C ARG A 12 -19.30 -2.25 -4.77
N ILE A 13 -19.37 -3.52 -5.21
CA ILE A 13 -20.63 -4.20 -5.53
C ILE A 13 -21.32 -4.79 -4.29
N HIS A 14 -20.62 -4.87 -3.18
CA HIS A 14 -21.13 -5.53 -1.97
C HIS A 14 -21.94 -4.56 -1.11
N GLU A 15 -23.24 -4.74 -1.04
CA GLU A 15 -24.09 -4.02 -0.09
C GLU A 15 -23.83 -4.52 1.34
N LYS A 16 -23.91 -5.83 1.54
CA LYS A 16 -23.50 -6.54 2.76
C LYS A 16 -22.83 -7.84 2.35
N TYR A 17 -21.63 -8.07 2.85
CA TYR A 17 -20.88 -9.28 2.55
C TYR A 17 -20.12 -9.74 3.80
N LYS A 18 -20.10 -11.06 4.03
CA LYS A 18 -19.34 -11.69 5.09
C LYS A 18 -18.58 -12.89 4.55
N LEU A 19 -17.28 -12.94 4.81
CA LEU A 19 -16.42 -14.08 4.49
C LEU A 19 -15.78 -14.58 5.77
N ASN A 20 -15.83 -15.89 6.01
CA ASN A 20 -15.12 -16.55 7.10
C ASN A 20 -13.85 -17.18 6.56
N CYS A 21 -12.69 -16.77 7.11
CA CYS A 21 -11.36 -17.23 6.75
C CYS A 21 -10.79 -18.08 7.89
N GLN A 22 -11.27 -19.31 8.07
CA GLN A 22 -10.89 -20.14 9.22
C GLN A 22 -9.52 -20.82 9.08
N LYS A 23 -8.98 -20.90 7.86
CA LYS A 23 -7.71 -21.59 7.55
C LYS A 23 -6.63 -20.60 7.14
N LYS A 24 -5.37 -21.08 7.14
CA LYS A 24 -4.22 -20.27 6.66
C LYS A 24 -4.35 -19.85 5.21
N THR A 25 -5.02 -20.65 4.38
CA THR A 25 -5.26 -20.37 2.97
C THR A 25 -6.75 -20.31 2.71
N SER A 26 -7.19 -19.28 1.99
CA SER A 26 -8.58 -19.10 1.55
C SER A 26 -8.62 -18.91 0.05
N LEU A 27 -9.45 -19.69 -0.64
CA LEU A 27 -9.68 -19.55 -2.08
C LEU A 27 -11.04 -18.87 -2.30
N ILE A 28 -11.03 -17.76 -3.04
CA ILE A 28 -12.26 -17.02 -3.43
C ILE A 28 -12.51 -17.29 -4.91
N VAL A 29 -13.58 -18.02 -5.19
CA VAL A 29 -13.99 -18.39 -6.55
C VAL A 29 -15.34 -17.76 -6.91
N GLY A 30 -15.61 -17.60 -8.20
CA GLY A 30 -16.85 -17.05 -8.72
C GLY A 30 -16.65 -16.41 -10.10
N GLU A 31 -17.71 -15.96 -10.72
CA GLU A 31 -17.72 -15.31 -12.04
C GLU A 31 -16.96 -13.99 -12.07
N ASN A 32 -16.59 -13.52 -13.27
CA ASN A 32 -16.00 -12.20 -13.43
C ASN A 32 -17.00 -11.12 -13.02
N GLY A 33 -16.51 -10.10 -12.31
CA GLY A 33 -17.37 -9.02 -11.81
C GLY A 33 -18.03 -9.29 -10.46
N CYS A 34 -18.07 -10.53 -9.92
CA CYS A 34 -18.73 -10.85 -8.65
C CYS A 34 -18.06 -10.28 -7.38
N GLY A 35 -16.96 -9.52 -7.53
CA GLY A 35 -16.35 -8.79 -6.40
C GLY A 35 -15.20 -9.50 -5.68
N LYS A 36 -14.64 -10.59 -6.22
CA LYS A 36 -13.48 -11.29 -5.63
C LYS A 36 -12.33 -10.35 -5.28
N THR A 37 -11.92 -9.53 -6.25
CA THR A 37 -10.85 -8.55 -6.07
C THR A 37 -11.24 -7.46 -5.07
N SER A 38 -12.52 -7.15 -4.93
CA SER A 38 -13.01 -6.17 -3.94
C SER A 38 -12.81 -6.66 -2.51
N VAL A 39 -12.92 -7.96 -2.26
CA VAL A 39 -12.62 -8.54 -0.95
C VAL A 39 -11.12 -8.41 -0.62
N LEU A 40 -10.23 -8.73 -1.59
CA LEU A 40 -8.78 -8.53 -1.42
C LEU A 40 -8.42 -7.06 -1.22
N GLU A 41 -9.10 -6.15 -1.95
CA GLU A 41 -8.93 -4.70 -1.80
C GLU A 41 -9.30 -4.24 -0.38
N ALA A 42 -10.39 -4.75 0.18
CA ALA A 42 -10.82 -4.42 1.53
C ALA A 42 -9.80 -4.90 2.59
N ILE A 43 -9.28 -6.12 2.45
CA ILE A 43 -8.21 -6.63 3.32
C ILE A 43 -6.98 -5.73 3.21
N TYR A 44 -6.56 -5.38 2.00
CA TYR A 44 -5.41 -4.52 1.77
C TYR A 44 -5.59 -3.13 2.41
N ILE A 45 -6.77 -2.52 2.29
CA ILE A 45 -7.08 -1.23 2.93
C ILE A 45 -6.94 -1.33 4.46
N MET A 46 -7.45 -2.39 5.06
CA MET A 46 -7.36 -2.58 6.52
C MET A 46 -5.93 -2.77 7.01
N LEU A 47 -5.06 -3.38 6.21
CA LEU A 47 -3.67 -3.67 6.57
C LEU A 47 -2.71 -2.55 6.21
N GLN A 48 -3.00 -1.76 5.15
CA GLN A 48 -2.11 -0.71 4.62
C GLN A 48 -2.67 0.71 4.73
N GLY A 49 -3.97 0.87 5.03
CA GLY A 49 -4.64 2.17 5.17
C GLY A 49 -5.06 2.82 3.86
N LYS A 50 -4.82 2.19 2.71
CA LYS A 50 -5.17 2.70 1.36
C LYS A 50 -5.50 1.55 0.41
N SER A 51 -6.28 1.82 -0.63
CA SER A 51 -6.49 0.88 -1.72
C SER A 51 -5.22 0.77 -2.60
N PHE A 52 -5.06 -0.37 -3.28
CA PHE A 52 -4.00 -0.58 -4.25
C PHE A 52 -4.39 -0.18 -5.68
N ARG A 53 -5.66 0.20 -5.93
CA ARG A 53 -6.17 0.47 -7.29
C ARG A 53 -7.09 1.67 -7.43
N ALA A 54 -7.55 2.29 -6.33
CA ALA A 54 -8.57 3.33 -6.41
C ALA A 54 -8.47 4.33 -5.26
N VAL A 55 -9.08 5.50 -5.43
CA VAL A 55 -9.32 6.45 -4.35
C VAL A 55 -10.58 6.08 -3.58
N ASP A 56 -10.67 6.47 -2.29
CA ASP A 56 -11.73 5.99 -1.40
C ASP A 56 -13.15 6.30 -1.89
N ARG A 57 -13.35 7.46 -2.53
CA ARG A 57 -14.67 7.84 -3.06
C ARG A 57 -15.19 6.87 -4.14
N GLU A 58 -14.30 6.30 -4.93
CA GLU A 58 -14.65 5.33 -5.98
C GLU A 58 -14.99 3.94 -5.42
N ILE A 59 -14.68 3.70 -4.15
CA ILE A 59 -14.93 2.42 -3.48
C ILE A 59 -16.35 2.35 -2.92
N ILE A 60 -16.96 3.51 -2.64
CA ILE A 60 -18.34 3.56 -2.17
C ILE A 60 -19.26 2.90 -3.20
N GLN A 61 -20.14 2.02 -2.74
CA GLN A 61 -21.18 1.44 -3.60
C GLN A 61 -22.05 2.54 -4.21
N ARG A 62 -22.41 2.39 -5.49
CA ARG A 62 -23.25 3.38 -6.19
C ARG A 62 -24.55 3.65 -5.43
N GLY A 63 -24.89 4.93 -5.24
CA GLY A 63 -26.07 5.37 -4.49
C GLY A 63 -25.91 5.37 -2.98
N ARG A 64 -24.73 5.00 -2.45
CA ARG A 64 -24.45 5.06 -1.01
C ARG A 64 -23.55 6.24 -0.69
N LYS A 65 -23.49 6.64 0.60
CA LYS A 65 -22.68 7.79 1.07
C LYS A 65 -21.42 7.39 1.83
N PHE A 66 -21.31 6.13 2.24
CA PHE A 66 -20.21 5.61 3.02
C PHE A 66 -19.93 4.16 2.67
N TYR A 67 -18.75 3.66 3.08
CA TYR A 67 -18.48 2.23 3.17
C TYR A 67 -17.85 1.87 4.51
N ARG A 68 -18.01 0.61 4.91
CA ARG A 68 -17.44 0.05 6.14
C ARG A 68 -16.77 -1.29 5.85
N ILE A 69 -15.60 -1.48 6.46
CA ILE A 69 -14.87 -2.75 6.50
C ILE A 69 -14.68 -3.13 7.96
N GLU A 70 -14.90 -4.39 8.30
CA GLU A 70 -14.62 -4.95 9.61
C GLU A 70 -13.80 -6.22 9.44
N LEU A 71 -12.63 -6.29 10.12
CA LEU A 71 -11.84 -7.50 10.25
C LEU A 71 -11.90 -8.00 11.67
N GLU A 72 -12.20 -9.29 11.83
CA GLU A 72 -12.06 -10.03 13.08
C GLU A 72 -10.89 -11.01 12.92
N TYR A 73 -10.02 -11.03 13.93
CA TYR A 73 -8.86 -11.91 13.97
C TYR A 73 -9.11 -13.12 14.85
N GLN A 74 -8.29 -14.18 14.71
CA GLN A 74 -8.45 -15.40 15.51
C GLN A 74 -8.29 -15.18 17.01
N ASN A 75 -7.51 -14.18 17.44
CA ASN A 75 -7.38 -13.78 18.83
C ASN A 75 -8.58 -12.98 19.39
N GLY A 76 -9.67 -12.84 18.62
CA GLY A 76 -10.87 -12.09 19.01
C GLY A 76 -10.78 -10.59 18.81
N GLU A 77 -9.62 -10.03 18.46
CA GLU A 77 -9.50 -8.59 18.18
C GLU A 77 -10.31 -8.21 16.93
N LYS A 78 -10.91 -7.01 16.96
CA LYS A 78 -11.65 -6.45 15.82
C LYS A 78 -11.06 -5.11 15.43
N ASN A 79 -10.88 -4.93 14.15
CA ASN A 79 -10.53 -3.67 13.55
C ASN A 79 -11.63 -3.25 12.58
N ILE A 80 -12.05 -2.00 12.65
CA ILE A 80 -13.10 -1.44 11.84
C ILE A 80 -12.56 -0.23 11.10
N MET A 81 -12.95 -0.07 9.85
CA MET A 81 -12.72 1.15 9.09
C MET A 81 -14.01 1.62 8.45
N VAL A 82 -14.29 2.90 8.57
CA VAL A 82 -15.42 3.58 7.93
C VAL A 82 -14.86 4.75 7.12
N TYR A 83 -15.31 4.86 5.88
CA TYR A 83 -15.15 6.07 5.07
C TYR A 83 -16.52 6.71 4.87
N ASP A 84 -16.68 7.95 5.33
CA ASP A 84 -17.96 8.67 5.36
C ASP A 84 -18.22 9.54 4.12
N GLY A 85 -17.42 9.37 3.08
CA GLY A 85 -17.44 10.19 1.86
C GLY A 85 -16.43 11.33 1.88
N VAL A 86 -15.89 11.69 3.05
CA VAL A 86 -14.93 12.78 3.25
C VAL A 86 -13.61 12.24 3.84
N ARG A 87 -13.68 11.48 4.93
CA ARG A 87 -12.52 10.99 5.67
C ARG A 87 -12.67 9.55 6.13
N LYS A 88 -11.53 8.90 6.34
CA LYS A 88 -11.46 7.58 6.97
C LYS A 88 -11.42 7.70 8.47
N ASN A 89 -12.07 6.76 9.12
CA ASN A 89 -12.00 6.56 10.56
C ASN A 89 -11.68 5.08 10.82
N PHE A 90 -10.53 4.82 11.45
CA PHE A 90 -10.12 3.49 11.88
C PHE A 90 -10.42 3.32 13.37
N ILE A 91 -11.02 2.22 13.76
CA ILE A 91 -11.23 1.82 15.17
C ILE A 91 -10.39 0.57 15.39
N ILE A 92 -9.38 0.68 16.26
CA ILE A 92 -8.43 -0.39 16.58
C ILE A 92 -8.29 -0.43 18.09
N LYS A 93 -8.60 -1.57 18.70
CA LYS A 93 -8.63 -1.72 20.17
C LYS A 93 -9.41 -0.58 20.84
N ASP A 94 -10.61 -0.32 20.32
CA ASP A 94 -11.57 0.70 20.76
C ASP A 94 -11.08 2.16 20.67
N ARG A 95 -9.91 2.39 20.07
CA ARG A 95 -9.38 3.74 19.81
C ARG A 95 -9.63 4.17 18.36
N LYS A 96 -10.04 5.41 18.19
CA LYS A 96 -10.31 6.02 16.88
C LYS A 96 -9.05 6.71 16.32
N PHE A 97 -8.81 6.53 15.02
CA PHE A 97 -7.70 7.15 14.28
C PHE A 97 -8.21 7.61 12.91
N VAL A 98 -7.85 8.82 12.49
CA VAL A 98 -8.16 9.35 11.15
C VAL A 98 -7.29 8.68 10.07
N ARG A 99 -6.16 8.12 10.47
CA ARG A 99 -5.25 7.36 9.58
C ARG A 99 -4.82 6.09 10.29
N LEU A 100 -4.63 5.01 9.53
CA LEU A 100 -4.07 3.79 10.08
C LEU A 100 -2.67 4.07 10.67
N PRO A 101 -2.47 3.91 12.00
CA PRO A 101 -1.18 4.15 12.64
C PRO A 101 -0.10 3.23 12.04
N LYS A 102 1.12 3.72 11.92
CA LYS A 102 2.24 2.94 11.35
C LYS A 102 2.44 1.59 12.05
N LYS A 103 2.36 1.57 13.37
CA LYS A 103 2.48 0.36 14.20
C LYS A 103 1.39 -0.68 13.97
N ASN A 104 0.27 -0.30 13.37
CA ASN A 104 -0.85 -1.17 13.06
C ASN A 104 -0.91 -1.54 11.56
N ARG A 105 0.10 -1.18 10.78
CA ARG A 105 0.24 -1.64 9.41
C ARG A 105 0.95 -2.98 9.41
N TYR A 106 0.45 -3.86 8.58
CA TYR A 106 1.04 -5.19 8.40
C TYR A 106 1.54 -5.33 6.97
N PRO A 107 2.75 -5.84 6.76
CA PRO A 107 3.27 -6.08 5.42
C PRO A 107 2.32 -6.97 4.62
N VAL A 108 2.08 -6.59 3.38
CA VAL A 108 1.19 -7.34 2.46
C VAL A 108 1.91 -7.51 1.14
N ILE A 109 2.06 -8.75 0.70
CA ILE A 109 2.46 -9.06 -0.66
C ILE A 109 1.20 -9.19 -1.48
N LEU A 110 1.03 -8.30 -2.45
CA LEU A 110 -0.04 -8.35 -3.42
C LEU A 110 0.56 -8.79 -4.75
N PHE A 111 0.10 -9.94 -5.25
CA PHE A 111 0.47 -10.44 -6.56
C PHE A 111 -0.74 -10.36 -7.50
N LYS A 112 -0.56 -9.71 -8.64
CA LYS A 112 -1.59 -9.50 -9.65
C LYS A 112 -1.17 -10.13 -10.98
N PRO A 113 -2.11 -10.41 -11.90
CA PRO A 113 -1.77 -10.92 -13.23
C PRO A 113 -0.71 -10.09 -13.96
N ASP A 114 -0.73 -8.76 -13.83
CA ASP A 114 0.28 -7.87 -14.40
C ASP A 114 1.69 -8.10 -13.84
N ASP A 115 1.79 -8.67 -12.65
CA ASP A 115 3.07 -8.93 -11.98
C ASP A 115 3.72 -10.24 -12.48
N LEU A 116 3.01 -11.09 -13.23
CA LEU A 116 3.58 -12.25 -13.91
C LEU A 116 4.73 -11.86 -14.85
N ASN A 117 4.63 -10.68 -15.46
CA ASN A 117 5.66 -10.15 -16.34
C ASN A 117 6.77 -9.36 -15.62
N LEU A 118 6.84 -9.44 -14.28
CA LEU A 118 7.81 -8.67 -13.49
C LEU A 118 9.26 -8.97 -13.89
N ILE A 119 9.59 -10.23 -14.19
CA ILE A 119 10.93 -10.66 -14.58
C ILE A 119 11.32 -10.03 -15.93
N GLY A 120 10.41 -10.03 -16.90
CA GLY A 120 10.60 -9.40 -18.21
C GLY A 120 10.37 -7.88 -18.23
N ALA A 121 9.92 -7.30 -17.12
CA ALA A 121 9.63 -5.87 -17.02
C ALA A 121 10.90 -5.01 -17.03
N SER A 122 10.72 -3.71 -17.28
CA SER A 122 11.81 -2.74 -17.19
C SER A 122 12.45 -2.74 -15.79
N PRO A 123 13.75 -2.41 -15.69
CA PRO A 123 14.44 -2.30 -14.39
C PRO A 123 13.74 -1.35 -13.41
N VAL A 124 13.06 -0.32 -13.91
CA VAL A 124 12.28 0.63 -13.09
C VAL A 124 11.11 -0.10 -12.42
N ARG A 125 10.32 -0.86 -13.19
CA ARG A 125 9.15 -1.59 -12.66
C ARG A 125 9.56 -2.64 -11.63
N ARG A 126 10.68 -3.35 -11.86
CA ARG A 126 11.23 -4.30 -10.88
C ARG A 126 11.63 -3.59 -9.58
N ARG A 127 12.37 -2.47 -9.67
CA ARG A 127 12.74 -1.68 -8.49
C ARG A 127 11.52 -1.19 -7.73
N ASP A 128 10.52 -0.64 -8.41
CA ASP A 128 9.29 -0.13 -7.79
C ASP A 128 8.53 -1.21 -7.02
N TYR A 129 8.52 -2.45 -7.55
CA TYR A 129 7.88 -3.58 -6.87
C TYR A 129 8.59 -3.91 -5.55
N PHE A 130 9.91 -4.08 -5.60
CA PHE A 130 10.71 -4.37 -4.41
C PHE A 130 10.74 -3.19 -3.42
N ASP A 131 10.83 -1.96 -3.91
CA ASP A 131 10.81 -0.76 -3.06
C ASP A 131 9.50 -0.65 -2.28
N LYS A 132 8.36 -0.98 -2.90
CA LYS A 132 7.06 -1.05 -2.21
C LYS A 132 7.05 -2.11 -1.11
N PHE A 133 7.67 -3.26 -1.37
CA PHE A 133 7.74 -4.34 -0.41
C PHE A 133 8.69 -4.00 0.75
N PHE A 134 9.92 -3.59 0.47
CA PHE A 134 10.91 -3.24 1.50
C PHE A 134 10.46 -2.04 2.35
N SER A 135 9.77 -1.07 1.75
CA SER A 135 9.19 0.07 2.48
C SER A 135 8.12 -0.33 3.51
N GLN A 136 7.50 -1.49 3.35
CA GLN A 136 6.55 -2.04 4.34
C GLN A 136 7.26 -2.73 5.50
N LEU A 137 8.43 -3.33 5.24
CA LEU A 137 9.21 -4.07 6.24
C LEU A 137 10.09 -3.14 7.08
N ASP A 138 10.70 -2.14 6.45
CA ASP A 138 11.67 -1.24 7.09
C ASP A 138 11.30 0.23 6.89
N GLN A 139 11.01 0.89 8.02
CA GLN A 139 10.71 2.34 8.02
C GLN A 139 11.93 3.19 7.62
N ASN A 140 13.15 2.75 7.93
CA ASN A 140 14.36 3.46 7.52
C ASN A 140 14.56 3.38 6.01
N TYR A 141 14.28 2.20 5.42
CA TYR A 141 14.24 2.06 3.97
C TYR A 141 13.24 3.01 3.34
N ASN A 142 12.01 3.03 3.84
CA ASN A 142 10.97 3.91 3.35
C ASN A 142 11.35 5.39 3.45
N ASN A 143 11.97 5.81 4.55
CA ASN A 143 12.43 7.18 4.73
C ASN A 143 13.52 7.56 3.72
N SER A 144 14.49 6.66 3.47
CA SER A 144 15.54 6.87 2.47
C SER A 144 14.95 6.97 1.06
N LEU A 145 14.01 6.10 0.72
CA LEU A 145 13.32 6.12 -0.57
C LEU A 145 12.54 7.43 -0.79
N LEU A 146 11.83 7.91 0.23
CA LEU A 146 11.10 9.17 0.17
C LEU A 146 12.04 10.37 -0.03
N LYS A 147 13.19 10.39 0.68
CA LYS A 147 14.20 11.43 0.54
C LYS A 147 14.81 11.42 -0.87
N TYR A 148 15.22 10.25 -1.36
CA TYR A 148 15.75 10.08 -2.70
C TYR A 148 14.78 10.59 -3.76
N ASN A 149 13.52 10.14 -3.72
CA ASN A 149 12.51 10.54 -4.69
C ASN A 149 12.20 12.04 -4.63
N LYS A 150 12.21 12.65 -3.45
CA LYS A 150 12.05 14.09 -3.27
C LYS A 150 13.18 14.86 -3.94
N VAL A 151 14.44 14.47 -3.67
CA VAL A 151 15.63 15.11 -4.27
C VAL A 151 15.63 14.94 -5.78
N LEU A 152 15.35 13.72 -6.27
CA LEU A 152 15.26 13.45 -7.71
C LEU A 152 14.22 14.32 -8.40
N LYS A 153 13.04 14.47 -7.81
CA LYS A 153 11.99 15.33 -8.34
C LYS A 153 12.44 16.79 -8.40
N GLN A 154 13.00 17.31 -7.32
CA GLN A 154 13.45 18.71 -7.25
C GLN A 154 14.58 18.99 -8.27
N ARG A 155 15.55 18.07 -8.38
CA ARG A 155 16.61 18.18 -9.41
C ARG A 155 16.02 18.19 -10.82
N ASN A 156 15.09 17.28 -11.12
CA ASN A 156 14.48 17.20 -12.44
C ASN A 156 13.63 18.44 -12.76
N GLU A 157 12.94 19.04 -11.79
CA GLU A 157 12.22 20.30 -11.99
C GLU A 157 13.18 21.46 -12.23
N LEU A 158 14.32 21.49 -11.55
CA LEU A 158 15.35 22.49 -11.77
C LEU A 158 15.92 22.42 -13.20
N LEU A 159 16.19 21.22 -13.69
CA LEU A 159 16.74 20.99 -15.03
C LEU A 159 15.78 21.35 -16.19
N LYS A 160 14.51 21.60 -15.91
CA LYS A 160 13.54 22.09 -16.93
C LYS A 160 13.57 23.59 -17.12
N GLN A 161 14.31 24.33 -16.27
CA GLN A 161 14.43 25.78 -16.40
C GLN A 161 15.43 26.13 -17.50
N ASP A 162 15.18 27.21 -18.22
CA ASP A 162 16.05 27.67 -19.33
C ASP A 162 17.47 28.03 -18.88
N TYR A 163 17.60 28.48 -17.62
CA TYR A 163 18.89 28.81 -17.03
C TYR A 163 18.98 28.28 -15.60
N VAL A 164 20.02 27.48 -15.34
CA VAL A 164 20.27 26.91 -14.01
C VAL A 164 21.74 27.10 -13.63
N LYS A 165 22.01 27.61 -12.45
CA LYS A 165 23.36 27.70 -11.89
C LYS A 165 23.91 26.31 -11.62
N LYS A 166 25.11 26.02 -12.12
CA LYS A 166 25.77 24.68 -11.97
C LYS A 166 25.94 24.28 -10.50
N GLU A 167 26.20 25.22 -9.62
CA GLU A 167 26.39 25.00 -8.18
C GLU A 167 25.11 24.44 -7.52
N LEU A 168 23.94 24.89 -7.99
CA LEU A 168 22.67 24.36 -7.49
C LEU A 168 22.46 22.91 -7.95
N ILE A 169 22.76 22.58 -9.19
CA ILE A 169 22.66 21.21 -9.70
C ILE A 169 23.61 20.31 -8.92
N PHE A 170 24.87 20.75 -8.72
CA PHE A 170 25.89 20.00 -7.98
C PHE A 170 25.46 19.67 -6.55
N SER A 171 24.83 20.61 -5.84
CA SER A 171 24.30 20.36 -4.50
C SER A 171 23.22 19.26 -4.48
N TRP A 172 22.34 19.26 -5.46
CA TRP A 172 21.35 18.20 -5.61
C TRP A 172 21.95 16.86 -6.03
N ASP A 173 22.99 16.86 -6.86
CA ASP A 173 23.73 15.65 -7.25
C ASP A 173 24.41 14.96 -6.08
N ILE A 174 25.02 15.73 -5.15
CA ILE A 174 25.59 15.19 -3.91
C ILE A 174 24.51 14.49 -3.07
N LEU A 175 23.37 15.17 -2.84
CA LEU A 175 22.29 14.58 -2.06
C LEU A 175 21.70 13.34 -2.73
N LEU A 176 21.55 13.37 -4.05
CA LEU A 176 21.05 12.26 -4.84
C LEU A 176 21.98 11.05 -4.75
N ALA A 177 23.31 11.28 -4.86
CA ALA A 177 24.31 10.24 -4.72
C ALA A 177 24.28 9.64 -3.30
N GLN A 178 24.23 10.47 -2.26
CA GLN A 178 24.18 10.02 -0.86
C GLN A 178 22.99 9.12 -0.58
N TYR A 179 21.75 9.56 -0.95
CA TYR A 179 20.56 8.74 -0.74
C TYR A 179 20.50 7.54 -1.69
N GLY A 180 21.07 7.68 -2.89
CA GLY A 180 21.16 6.59 -3.87
C GLY A 180 22.05 5.45 -3.39
N VAL A 181 23.22 5.73 -2.85
CA VAL A 181 24.13 4.75 -2.26
C VAL A 181 23.47 4.03 -1.09
N ASP A 182 22.83 4.77 -0.18
CA ASP A 182 22.11 4.17 0.96
C ASP A 182 21.02 3.19 0.49
N LEU A 183 20.25 3.55 -0.52
CA LEU A 183 19.23 2.65 -1.10
C LEU A 183 19.84 1.43 -1.79
N ILE A 184 20.93 1.57 -2.52
CA ILE A 184 21.62 0.45 -3.20
C ILE A 184 22.10 -0.57 -2.16
N LEU A 185 22.74 -0.10 -1.09
CA LEU A 185 23.24 -0.96 -0.02
C LEU A 185 22.10 -1.70 0.68
N LYS A 186 21.01 -1.00 1.00
CA LYS A 186 19.83 -1.60 1.62
C LYS A 186 19.16 -2.62 0.70
N ARG A 187 19.01 -2.32 -0.60
CA ARG A 187 18.46 -3.28 -1.58
C ARG A 187 19.33 -4.54 -1.66
N LYS A 188 20.64 -4.38 -1.75
CA LYS A 188 21.59 -5.51 -1.78
C LYS A 188 21.40 -6.39 -0.54
N LYS A 189 21.35 -5.78 0.65
CA LYS A 189 21.11 -6.50 1.91
C LYS A 189 19.83 -7.33 1.85
N TYR A 190 18.68 -6.71 1.51
CA TYR A 190 17.39 -7.41 1.48
C TYR A 190 17.32 -8.50 0.41
N ILE A 191 17.93 -8.29 -0.75
CA ILE A 191 17.97 -9.33 -1.80
C ILE A 191 18.79 -10.53 -1.31
N THR A 192 19.88 -10.31 -0.59
CA THR A 192 20.69 -11.41 -0.03
C THR A 192 19.94 -12.16 1.09
N GLU A 193 19.09 -11.47 1.86
CA GLU A 193 18.28 -12.11 2.92
C GLU A 193 17.09 -12.93 2.38
N ILE A 194 16.67 -12.71 1.13
CA ILE A 194 15.56 -13.42 0.48
C ILE A 194 16.05 -14.68 -0.24
N ASN A 195 17.31 -14.73 -0.68
CA ASN A 195 17.93 -15.88 -1.31
C ASN A 195 18.46 -16.87 -0.27
#